data_fd95733dcb78c1a716356ea120232256
#
_entry.id   fd95733dcb78c1a716356ea120232256
#
_cell.length_a   1.000
_cell.length_b   1.000
_cell.length_c   1.000
_cell.angle_alpha   90.00
_cell.angle_beta   90.00
_cell.angle_gamma   90.00
#
_symmetry.space_group_name_H-M   'P 1'
#
loop_
_entity.id
_entity.type
_entity.pdbx_description
1 polymer ?
#
loop_
_entity_poly.entity_id
_entity_poly.type
_entity_poly.pdbx_seq_one_letter_code
_entity_poly.pdbx_strand_id
1 'polypeptide(L)'
;FPELKTKYIDTGKARYILREFPFDPSAEAGFMLARCSKDNYFAMVDVLFKQQPSWVGVNNTKEALLQVSKLAGFTQESFESCLTDQKLLDDVRAVQKRGADEFKVDSTPTFFINGKTYKGAMSIEEMSAIIDPLL
;
A
#
# COMPACT_ATOMS: atom_id res chain seq x y z
N PHE A 1 7.91 1.52 8.86
CA PHE A 1 7.38 2.75 8.22
C PHE A 1 7.18 3.90 9.22
N PRO A 2 6.63 3.68 10.44
CA PRO A 2 6.45 4.80 11.37
C PRO A 2 7.74 5.58 11.66
N GLU A 3 8.85 4.90 11.82
CA GLU A 3 10.15 5.52 12.07
C GLU A 3 10.68 6.27 10.84
N LEU A 4 10.51 5.71 9.65
CA LEU A 4 10.85 6.36 8.40
C LEU A 4 10.05 7.66 8.23
N LYS A 5 8.76 7.59 8.51
CA LYS A 5 7.87 8.75 8.45
C LYS A 5 8.32 9.85 9.39
N THR A 6 8.54 9.52 10.65
CA THR A 6 8.93 10.50 11.67
C THR A 6 10.29 11.12 11.38
N LYS A 7 11.25 10.31 10.96
CA LYS A 7 12.64 10.74 10.78
C LYS A 7 12.85 11.56 9.50
N TYR A 8 12.22 11.17 8.40
CA TYR A 8 12.53 11.74 7.08
C TYR A 8 11.36 12.43 6.40
N ILE A 9 10.15 11.91 6.51
CA ILE A 9 9.00 12.43 5.78
C ILE A 9 8.43 13.65 6.50
N ASP A 10 8.13 13.51 7.78
CA ASP A 10 7.55 14.60 8.58
C ASP A 10 8.53 15.78 8.77
N THR A 11 9.82 15.50 8.68
CA THR A 11 10.87 16.53 8.77
C THR A 11 11.18 17.19 7.42
N GLY A 12 10.52 16.77 6.35
CA GLY A 12 10.73 17.34 5.01
C GLY A 12 12.03 16.93 4.33
N LYS A 13 12.76 15.96 4.88
CA LYS A 13 14.04 15.50 4.32
C LYS A 13 13.86 14.56 3.14
N ALA A 14 12.74 13.85 3.08
CA ALA A 14 12.43 12.90 2.00
C ALA A 14 10.97 12.99 1.60
N ARG A 15 10.72 12.69 0.33
CA ARG A 15 9.38 12.49 -0.21
C ARG A 15 9.12 11.00 -0.37
N TYR A 16 7.99 10.54 0.12
CA TYR A 16 7.59 9.14 0.04
C TYR A 16 6.46 8.96 -0.96
N ILE A 17 6.62 8.01 -1.86
CA ILE A 17 5.60 7.65 -2.85
C ILE A 17 5.38 6.15 -2.76
N LEU A 18 4.14 5.75 -2.45
CA LEU A 18 3.74 4.36 -2.46
C LEU A 18 3.16 3.99 -3.83
N ARG A 19 3.65 2.89 -4.41
CA ARG A 19 3.09 2.30 -5.62
C ARG A 19 2.57 0.91 -5.27
N GLU A 20 1.32 0.64 -5.60
CA GLU A 20 0.68 -0.63 -5.30
C GLU A 20 1.25 -1.74 -6.18
N PHE A 21 1.44 -2.91 -5.59
CA PHE A 21 1.89 -4.10 -6.31
C PHE A 21 1.19 -5.34 -5.76
N PRO A 22 -0.14 -5.48 -5.98
CA PRO A 22 -0.89 -6.63 -5.47
C PRO A 22 -0.56 -7.89 -6.23
N PHE A 23 -0.47 -9.01 -5.50
CA PHE A 23 -0.20 -10.32 -6.08
C PHE A 23 -1.46 -11.16 -6.32
N ASP A 24 -2.58 -10.77 -5.74
CA ASP A 24 -3.82 -11.55 -5.79
C ASP A 24 -5.06 -10.65 -5.70
N PRO A 25 -6.28 -11.20 -5.95
CA PRO A 25 -7.51 -10.42 -5.89
C PRO A 25 -7.80 -9.79 -4.52
N SER A 26 -7.42 -10.43 -3.43
CA SER A 26 -7.62 -9.87 -2.09
C SER A 26 -6.78 -8.62 -1.87
N ALA A 27 -5.52 -8.65 -2.30
CA ALA A 27 -4.63 -7.48 -2.25
C ALA A 27 -5.13 -6.35 -3.16
N GLU A 28 -5.61 -6.69 -4.36
CA GLU A 28 -6.24 -5.71 -5.26
C GLU A 28 -7.42 -5.02 -4.60
N ALA A 29 -8.29 -5.77 -3.94
CA ALA A 29 -9.44 -5.23 -3.21
C ALA A 29 -8.98 -4.29 -2.08
N GLY A 30 -7.99 -4.68 -1.32
CA GLY A 30 -7.42 -3.84 -0.27
C GLY A 30 -6.93 -2.49 -0.80
N PHE A 31 -6.20 -2.48 -1.90
CA PHE A 31 -5.72 -1.22 -2.51
C PHE A 31 -6.84 -0.39 -3.12
N MET A 32 -7.88 -1.01 -3.66
CA MET A 32 -9.08 -0.29 -4.12
C MET A 32 -9.72 0.45 -2.95
N LEU A 33 -9.89 -0.21 -1.82
CA LEU A 33 -10.44 0.41 -0.61
C LEU A 33 -9.57 1.57 -0.11
N ALA A 34 -8.26 1.41 -0.14
CA ALA A 34 -7.35 2.49 0.22
C ALA A 34 -7.53 3.71 -0.70
N ARG A 35 -7.63 3.50 -2.02
CA ARG A 35 -7.87 4.58 -2.98
C ARG A 35 -9.23 5.26 -2.79
N CYS A 36 -10.26 4.49 -2.46
CA CYS A 36 -11.59 5.03 -2.16
C CYS A 36 -11.59 5.90 -0.89
N SER A 37 -10.61 5.74 -0.04
CA SER A 37 -10.44 6.57 1.17
C SER A 37 -9.89 7.96 0.88
N LYS A 38 -9.46 8.23 -0.36
CA LYS A 38 -8.99 9.56 -0.82
C LYS A 38 -7.90 10.13 0.11
N ASP A 39 -8.19 11.22 0.81
CA ASP A 39 -7.24 11.89 1.71
C ASP A 39 -6.78 10.99 2.86
N ASN A 40 -7.53 9.94 3.17
CA ASN A 40 -7.22 8.96 4.21
C ASN A 40 -6.52 7.72 3.65
N TYR A 41 -5.95 7.80 2.45
CA TYR A 41 -5.30 6.67 1.77
C TYR A 41 -4.29 5.96 2.66
N PHE A 42 -3.32 6.69 3.22
CA PHE A 42 -2.28 6.08 4.05
C PHE A 42 -2.82 5.55 5.37
N ALA A 43 -3.82 6.20 5.95
CA ALA A 43 -4.50 5.71 7.15
C ALA A 43 -5.19 4.37 6.88
N MET A 44 -5.85 4.24 5.73
CA MET A 44 -6.49 2.99 5.33
C MET A 44 -5.46 1.89 5.04
N VAL A 45 -4.36 2.21 4.37
CA VAL A 45 -3.25 1.29 4.14
C VAL A 45 -2.72 0.75 5.48
N ASP A 46 -2.53 1.63 6.45
CA ASP A 46 -2.06 1.25 7.78
C ASP A 46 -3.03 0.29 8.49
N VAL A 47 -4.33 0.58 8.43
CA VAL A 47 -5.38 -0.31 8.98
C VAL A 47 -5.34 -1.67 8.32
N LEU A 48 -5.24 -1.72 6.98
CA LEU A 48 -5.21 -2.97 6.23
C LEU A 48 -4.00 -3.83 6.61
N PHE A 49 -2.83 -3.23 6.76
CA PHE A 49 -1.63 -3.96 7.18
C PHE A 49 -1.73 -4.44 8.64
N LYS A 50 -2.19 -3.59 9.55
CA LYS A 50 -2.36 -3.96 10.95
C LYS A 50 -3.38 -5.06 11.16
N GLN A 51 -4.45 -5.06 10.35
CA GLN A 51 -5.52 -6.05 10.41
C GLN A 51 -5.32 -7.21 9.43
N GLN A 52 -4.16 -7.32 8.81
CA GLN A 52 -3.88 -8.32 7.77
C GLN A 52 -4.27 -9.75 8.20
N PRO A 53 -3.96 -10.22 9.42
CA PRO A 53 -4.37 -11.57 9.83
C PRO A 53 -5.89 -11.80 9.83
N SER A 54 -6.67 -10.72 9.90
CA SER A 54 -8.14 -10.82 9.95
C SER A 54 -8.78 -11.03 8.59
N TRP A 55 -8.10 -10.66 7.49
CA TRP A 55 -8.71 -10.72 6.16
C TRP A 55 -7.90 -11.49 5.11
N VAL A 56 -6.61 -11.73 5.34
CA VAL A 56 -5.76 -12.50 4.41
C VAL A 56 -5.86 -13.99 4.77
N GLY A 57 -6.15 -14.82 3.76
CA GLY A 57 -6.18 -16.27 3.93
C GLY A 57 -7.37 -16.80 4.73
N VAL A 58 -8.41 -15.99 4.92
CA VAL A 58 -9.63 -16.42 5.61
C VAL A 58 -10.68 -16.94 4.61
N ASN A 59 -11.67 -17.70 5.08
CA ASN A 59 -12.68 -18.33 4.22
C ASN A 59 -13.57 -17.32 3.49
N ASN A 60 -13.91 -16.19 4.14
CA ASN A 60 -14.75 -15.16 3.55
C ASN A 60 -14.02 -13.81 3.62
N THR A 61 -13.10 -13.60 2.70
CA THR A 61 -12.28 -12.40 2.63
C THR A 61 -13.11 -11.13 2.43
N LYS A 62 -14.17 -11.19 1.61
CA LYS A 62 -15.04 -10.03 1.36
C LYS A 62 -15.70 -9.55 2.65
N GLU A 63 -16.27 -10.47 3.42
CA GLU A 63 -16.91 -10.12 4.70
C GLU A 63 -15.87 -9.59 5.70
N ALA A 64 -14.70 -10.22 5.76
CA ALA A 64 -13.63 -9.77 6.64
C ALA A 64 -13.16 -8.36 6.27
N LEU A 65 -12.97 -8.07 4.98
CA LEU A 65 -12.64 -6.73 4.50
C LEU A 65 -13.73 -5.72 4.80
N LEU A 66 -15.00 -6.12 4.72
CA LEU A 66 -16.11 -5.25 5.09
C LEU A 66 -16.01 -4.83 6.56
N GLN A 67 -15.73 -5.78 7.47
CA GLN A 67 -15.59 -5.48 8.89
C GLN A 67 -14.40 -4.53 9.16
N VAL A 68 -13.27 -4.80 8.54
CA VAL A 68 -12.09 -3.90 8.63
C VAL A 68 -12.42 -2.51 8.09
N SER A 69 -13.12 -2.44 6.96
CA SER A 69 -13.49 -1.17 6.33
C SER A 69 -14.45 -0.36 7.19
N LYS A 70 -15.37 -1.01 7.89
CA LYS A 70 -16.28 -0.34 8.82
C LYS A 70 -15.52 0.35 9.95
N LEU A 71 -14.44 -0.24 10.44
CA LEU A 71 -13.56 0.40 11.42
C LEU A 71 -12.93 1.69 10.89
N ALA A 72 -12.74 1.77 9.59
CA ALA A 72 -12.14 2.93 8.90
C ALA A 72 -13.21 3.91 8.37
N GLY A 73 -14.48 3.72 8.70
CA GLY A 73 -15.55 4.64 8.34
C GLY A 73 -16.34 4.30 7.08
N PHE A 74 -16.08 3.15 6.45
CA PHE A 74 -16.90 2.70 5.31
C PHE A 74 -18.26 2.22 5.78
N THR A 75 -19.29 2.49 4.95
CA THR A 75 -20.59 1.83 5.04
C THR A 75 -20.56 0.60 4.13
N GLN A 76 -21.53 -0.29 4.27
CA GLN A 76 -21.67 -1.42 3.35
C GLN A 76 -21.84 -0.93 1.91
N GLU A 77 -22.63 0.13 1.71
CA GLU A 77 -22.87 0.72 0.39
C GLU A 77 -21.59 1.28 -0.22
N SER A 78 -20.82 2.09 0.52
CA SER A 78 -19.57 2.67 0.02
C SER A 78 -18.51 1.60 -0.23
N PHE A 79 -18.48 0.55 0.58
CA PHE A 79 -17.62 -0.60 0.41
C PHE A 79 -17.91 -1.32 -0.91
N GLU A 80 -19.17 -1.65 -1.15
CA GLU A 80 -19.57 -2.36 -2.37
C GLU A 80 -19.39 -1.50 -3.62
N SER A 81 -19.71 -0.22 -3.53
CA SER A 81 -19.50 0.73 -4.63
C SER A 81 -18.03 0.82 -5.03
N CYS A 82 -17.13 0.83 -4.05
CA CYS A 82 -15.69 0.82 -4.30
C CYS A 82 -15.24 -0.46 -5.00
N LEU A 83 -15.64 -1.62 -4.49
CA LEU A 83 -15.17 -2.92 -5.02
C LEU A 83 -15.80 -3.34 -6.33
N THR A 84 -16.85 -2.66 -6.77
CA THR A 84 -17.48 -2.88 -8.09
C THR A 84 -17.03 -1.87 -9.15
N ASP A 85 -16.14 -0.95 -8.79
CA ASP A 85 -15.60 0.04 -9.72
C ASP A 85 -14.51 -0.58 -10.59
N GLN A 86 -14.87 -0.99 -11.80
CA GLN A 86 -13.94 -1.64 -12.72
C GLN A 86 -12.80 -0.71 -13.14
N LYS A 87 -13.07 0.57 -13.34
CA LYS A 87 -12.01 1.52 -13.70
C LYS A 87 -10.96 1.63 -12.60
N LEU A 88 -11.39 1.64 -11.35
CA LEU A 88 -10.49 1.67 -10.20
C LEU A 88 -9.60 0.43 -10.17
N LEU A 89 -10.17 -0.75 -10.40
CA LEU A 89 -9.41 -2.00 -10.49
C LEU A 89 -8.40 -1.95 -11.63
N ASP A 90 -8.81 -1.45 -12.79
CA ASP A 90 -7.93 -1.30 -13.95
C ASP A 90 -6.77 -0.34 -13.64
N ASP A 91 -7.04 0.73 -12.92
CA ASP A 91 -6.01 1.71 -12.51
C ASP A 91 -4.99 1.09 -11.55
N VAL A 92 -5.44 0.31 -10.58
CA VAL A 92 -4.54 -0.43 -9.65
C VAL A 92 -3.68 -1.42 -10.43
N ARG A 93 -4.28 -2.18 -11.33
CA ARG A 93 -3.56 -3.14 -12.18
C ARG A 93 -2.56 -2.47 -13.10
N ALA A 94 -2.88 -1.28 -13.60
CA ALA A 94 -1.97 -0.51 -14.45
C ALA A 94 -0.71 -0.08 -13.69
N VAL A 95 -0.83 0.33 -12.43
CA VAL A 95 0.31 0.68 -11.59
C VAL A 95 1.18 -0.54 -11.34
N GLN A 96 0.59 -1.68 -11.02
CA GLN A 96 1.31 -2.93 -10.81
C GLN A 96 2.06 -3.35 -12.08
N LYS A 97 1.37 -3.32 -13.22
CA LYS A 97 1.95 -3.68 -14.52
C LYS A 97 3.13 -2.78 -14.88
N ARG A 98 3.00 -1.48 -14.64
CA ARG A 98 4.09 -0.53 -14.88
C ARG A 98 5.30 -0.84 -14.01
N GLY A 99 5.09 -1.15 -12.73
CA GLY A 99 6.16 -1.57 -11.83
C GLY A 99 6.89 -2.81 -12.33
N ALA A 100 6.15 -3.81 -12.80
CA ALA A 100 6.73 -5.04 -13.31
C ALA A 100 7.47 -4.82 -14.65
N ASP A 101 6.85 -4.11 -15.61
CA ASP A 101 7.36 -3.99 -16.97
C ASP A 101 8.44 -2.92 -17.11
N GLU A 102 8.21 -1.71 -16.57
CA GLU A 102 9.14 -0.59 -16.71
C GLU A 102 10.24 -0.58 -15.65
N PHE A 103 9.91 -0.95 -14.41
CA PHE A 103 10.85 -0.87 -13.29
C PHE A 103 11.38 -2.23 -12.85
N LYS A 104 10.96 -3.31 -13.50
CA LYS A 104 11.44 -4.69 -13.25
C LYS A 104 11.21 -5.15 -11.81
N VAL A 105 10.14 -4.67 -11.18
CA VAL A 105 9.72 -5.13 -9.86
C VAL A 105 9.15 -6.54 -9.97
N ASP A 106 9.66 -7.45 -9.16
CA ASP A 106 9.25 -8.87 -9.14
C ASP A 106 8.96 -9.37 -7.72
N SER A 107 9.15 -8.53 -6.73
CA SER A 107 8.91 -8.88 -5.32
C SER A 107 8.55 -7.64 -4.51
N THR A 108 7.96 -7.84 -3.34
CA THR A 108 7.60 -6.76 -2.42
C THR A 108 8.18 -7.01 -1.02
N PRO A 109 8.62 -5.97 -0.31
CA PRO A 109 8.75 -4.60 -0.80
C PRO A 109 9.96 -4.42 -1.73
N THR A 110 9.87 -3.48 -2.65
CA THR A 110 11.00 -3.00 -3.46
C THR A 110 11.05 -1.49 -3.32
N PHE A 111 12.23 -0.95 -3.03
CA PHE A 111 12.43 0.48 -2.83
C PHE A 111 13.29 1.07 -3.94
N PHE A 112 12.91 2.26 -4.37
CA PHE A 112 13.71 3.10 -5.26
C PHE A 112 14.08 4.36 -4.49
N ILE A 113 15.35 4.50 -4.17
CA ILE A 113 15.86 5.64 -3.40
C ILE A 113 16.80 6.42 -4.32
N ASN A 114 16.36 7.61 -4.73
CA ASN A 114 17.06 8.43 -5.73
C ASN A 114 17.44 7.62 -6.97
N GLY A 115 16.51 6.80 -7.46
CA GLY A 115 16.66 6.03 -8.69
C GLY A 115 17.38 4.69 -8.55
N LYS A 116 17.94 4.40 -7.38
CA LYS A 116 18.61 3.11 -7.14
C LYS A 116 17.64 2.12 -6.50
N THR A 117 17.66 0.87 -6.99
CA THR A 117 16.74 -0.19 -6.56
C THR A 117 17.29 -0.95 -5.36
N TYR A 118 16.45 -1.18 -4.36
CA TYR A 118 16.73 -2.00 -3.19
C TYR A 118 15.58 -2.98 -2.99
N LYS A 119 15.87 -4.28 -3.04
CA LYS A 119 14.85 -5.33 -2.89
C LYS A 119 14.80 -5.84 -1.46
N GLY A 120 13.58 -6.10 -1.00
CA GLY A 120 13.32 -6.69 0.31
C GLY A 120 13.15 -5.68 1.43
N ALA A 121 12.61 -6.17 2.55
CA ALA A 121 12.39 -5.35 3.73
C ALA A 121 13.71 -4.88 4.33
N MET A 122 13.71 -3.63 4.80
CA MET A 122 14.87 -3.03 5.44
C MET A 122 14.50 -2.46 6.81
N SER A 123 15.43 -2.56 7.76
CA SER A 123 15.30 -1.87 9.04
C SER A 123 15.48 -0.37 8.86
N ILE A 124 15.09 0.39 9.88
CA ILE A 124 15.31 1.85 9.85
C ILE A 124 16.81 2.19 9.79
N GLU A 125 17.65 1.38 10.45
CA GLU A 125 19.09 1.54 10.42
C GLU A 125 19.66 1.35 9.01
N GLU A 126 19.22 0.30 8.31
CA GLU A 126 19.65 0.03 6.94
C GLU A 126 19.17 1.14 5.99
N MET A 127 17.92 1.58 6.16
CA MET A 127 17.33 2.66 5.38
C MET A 127 18.10 3.98 5.60
N SER A 128 18.42 4.29 6.86
CA SER A 128 19.17 5.49 7.23
C SER A 128 20.57 5.48 6.66
N ALA A 129 21.24 4.32 6.63
CA ALA A 129 22.56 4.20 6.03
C ALA A 129 22.57 4.56 4.53
N ILE A 130 21.43 4.37 3.85
CA ILE A 130 21.27 4.72 2.43
C ILE A 130 20.86 6.19 2.28
N ILE A 131 19.93 6.66 3.08
CA ILE A 131 19.31 8.00 2.93
C ILE A 131 20.24 9.11 3.43
N ASP A 132 20.83 8.96 4.61
CA ASP A 132 21.61 10.02 5.23
C ASP A 132 22.74 10.57 4.34
N PRO A 133 23.51 9.72 3.62
CA PRO A 133 24.53 10.23 2.69
C PRO A 133 23.98 11.03 1.49
N LEU A 134 22.67 10.91 1.21
CA LEU A 134 22.02 11.59 0.09
C LEU A 134 21.41 12.94 0.47
N LEU A 135 21.42 13.29 1.73
CA LEU A 135 20.83 14.54 2.24
C LEU A 135 21.77 15.75 2.11
#